data_13fabb0be2a0e59d60d90f64e498db0d
#
_entry.id   13fabb0be2a0e59d60d90f64e498db0d
#
_cell.length_a   1.000
_cell.length_b   1.000
_cell.length_c   1.000
_cell.angle_alpha   90.00
_cell.angle_beta   90.00
_cell.angle_gamma   90.00
#
_symmetry.space_group_name_H-M   'P 1'
#
loop_
_entity.id
_entity.type
_entity.pdbx_description
1 polymer ?
#
loop_
_entity_poly.entity_id
_entity_poly.type
_entity_poly.pdbx_seq_one_letter_code
_entity_poly.pdbx_strand_id
1 'polypeptide(L)'
;DIDHIAKTVADVIKISKATGGLGVSVTKLRATGSRLATSNTTSTGPTPFAKIMDTAIRAIQRGGKKKGALCFYMENWHYDFPDFIDWKHNAGDDYLRMRTANTAAYISDEFMKRAKKGEIWYMFDPKETPDLVELYGAAFSKRYAEYIEMAERGEMKLWKKMPADQMLRQILVALQGTSHPWLTWKDSMNLRALNNNTGTIHMSNLCTEIA
;
A
#
# COMPACT_ATOMS: atom_id res chain seq x y z
N ASP A 1 14.58 0.87 6.65
CA ASP A 1 15.91 0.38 6.30
C ASP A 1 15.83 -1.06 5.81
N ILE A 2 16.92 -1.60 5.28
CA ILE A 2 16.98 -2.95 4.68
C ILE A 2 16.86 -4.05 5.75
N ASP A 3 17.38 -3.81 6.95
CA ASP A 3 17.33 -4.78 8.03
C ASP A 3 15.89 -5.02 8.50
N HIS A 4 15.08 -3.95 8.55
CA HIS A 4 13.66 -4.07 8.85
C HIS A 4 12.91 -4.85 7.76
N ILE A 5 13.22 -4.61 6.48
CA ILE A 5 12.62 -5.37 5.38
C ILE A 5 13.01 -6.85 5.48
N ALA A 6 14.29 -7.15 5.72
CA ALA A 6 14.78 -8.53 5.89
C ALA A 6 14.10 -9.23 7.09
N LYS A 7 13.96 -8.52 8.21
CA LYS A 7 13.22 -9.01 9.38
C LYS A 7 11.76 -9.30 9.01
N THR A 8 11.09 -8.40 8.29
CA THR A 8 9.69 -8.60 7.88
C THR A 8 9.55 -9.86 7.00
N VAL A 9 10.45 -10.08 6.06
CA VAL A 9 10.48 -11.31 5.23
C VAL A 9 10.61 -12.56 6.12
N ALA A 10 11.53 -12.54 7.10
CA ALA A 10 11.73 -13.64 8.03
C ALA A 10 10.47 -13.90 8.88
N ASP A 11 9.83 -12.85 9.39
CA ASP A 11 8.61 -12.95 10.18
C ASP A 11 7.43 -13.48 9.34
N VAL A 12 7.29 -13.03 8.10
CA VAL A 12 6.30 -13.56 7.13
C VAL A 12 6.47 -15.07 6.96
N ILE A 13 7.71 -15.56 6.78
CA ILE A 13 8.00 -16.99 6.64
C ILE A 13 7.62 -17.75 7.91
N LYS A 14 8.07 -17.28 9.08
CA LYS A 14 7.85 -17.96 10.37
C LYS A 14 6.37 -18.04 10.74
N ILE A 15 5.65 -16.91 10.67
CA ILE A 15 4.23 -16.85 11.01
C ILE A 15 3.40 -17.65 10.01
N SER A 16 3.73 -17.56 8.71
CA SER A 16 3.06 -18.35 7.68
C SER A 16 3.27 -19.85 7.90
N LYS A 17 4.49 -20.29 8.27
CA LYS A 17 4.79 -21.69 8.62
C LYS A 17 3.99 -22.17 9.82
N ALA A 18 3.79 -21.30 10.81
CA ALA A 18 2.93 -21.56 11.98
C ALA A 18 1.42 -21.50 11.68
N THR A 19 1.02 -21.49 10.41
CA THR A 19 -0.36 -21.40 9.92
C THR A 19 -1.06 -20.07 10.13
N GLY A 20 -0.35 -19.01 10.55
CA GLY A 20 -0.86 -17.64 10.66
C GLY A 20 -1.15 -17.02 9.30
N GLY A 21 -2.20 -16.20 9.20
CA GLY A 21 -2.44 -15.29 8.09
C GLY A 21 -1.88 -13.90 8.43
N LEU A 22 -1.33 -13.20 7.45
CA LEU A 22 -0.66 -11.92 7.68
C LEU A 22 -1.20 -10.81 6.80
N GLY A 23 -1.23 -9.58 7.36
CA GLY A 23 -1.26 -8.33 6.61
C GLY A 23 0.10 -7.64 6.69
N VAL A 24 0.55 -7.05 5.58
CA VAL A 24 1.78 -6.24 5.53
C VAL A 24 1.50 -4.95 4.79
N SER A 25 1.70 -3.81 5.45
CA SER A 25 1.65 -2.51 4.80
C SER A 25 2.95 -2.22 4.07
N VAL A 26 2.85 -1.89 2.80
CA VAL A 26 3.98 -1.45 1.97
C VAL A 26 3.99 0.06 1.74
N THR A 27 3.05 0.79 2.34
CA THR A 27 2.91 2.26 2.17
C THR A 27 4.17 3.04 2.58
N LYS A 28 4.90 2.58 3.61
CA LYS A 28 6.11 3.25 4.09
C LYS A 28 7.37 2.96 3.23
N LEU A 29 7.28 2.06 2.25
CA LEU A 29 8.38 1.80 1.33
C LEU A 29 8.53 2.98 0.36
N ARG A 30 9.77 3.41 0.14
CA ARG A 30 10.06 4.52 -0.77
C ARG A 30 9.54 4.23 -2.17
N ALA A 31 9.07 5.27 -2.84
CA ALA A 31 8.61 5.19 -4.22
C ALA A 31 9.72 4.78 -5.20
N THR A 32 9.32 4.20 -6.30
CA THR A 32 10.17 3.97 -7.47
C THR A 32 10.74 5.30 -7.94
N GLY A 33 12.08 5.37 -8.11
CA GLY A 33 12.76 6.60 -8.50
C GLY A 33 13.13 7.53 -7.34
N SER A 34 12.71 7.26 -6.10
CA SER A 34 13.12 8.03 -4.92
C SER A 34 14.63 7.92 -4.69
N ARG A 35 15.29 9.06 -4.51
CA ARG A 35 16.77 9.11 -4.35
C ARG A 35 17.21 8.47 -3.04
N LEU A 36 18.19 7.57 -3.12
CA LEU A 36 18.87 6.95 -1.98
C LEU A 36 20.08 7.80 -1.60
N ALA A 37 20.12 8.29 -0.36
CA ALA A 37 21.20 9.17 0.10
C ALA A 37 22.56 8.45 0.21
N THR A 38 22.53 7.13 0.48
CA THR A 38 23.74 6.34 0.80
C THR A 38 24.47 5.81 -0.44
N SER A 39 23.80 5.67 -1.59
CA SER A 39 24.36 4.99 -2.76
C SER A 39 24.33 5.82 -4.05
N ASN A 40 23.86 7.06 -3.99
CA ASN A 40 23.63 7.93 -5.16
C ASN A 40 22.82 7.29 -6.30
N THR A 41 22.01 6.28 -5.94
CA THR A 41 21.08 5.56 -6.82
C THR A 41 19.64 5.88 -6.47
N THR A 42 18.71 5.30 -7.17
CA THR A 42 17.27 5.45 -6.92
C THR A 42 16.65 4.17 -6.38
N SER A 43 15.56 4.31 -5.62
CA SER A 43 14.76 3.20 -5.11
C SER A 43 14.08 2.46 -6.26
N THR A 44 13.99 1.15 -6.15
CA THR A 44 13.22 0.29 -7.04
C THR A 44 11.73 0.20 -6.66
N GLY A 45 11.32 0.92 -5.61
CA GLY A 45 9.94 0.91 -5.12
C GLY A 45 9.56 -0.33 -4.32
N PRO A 46 8.27 -0.48 -3.98
CA PRO A 46 7.77 -1.57 -3.15
C PRO A 46 7.69 -2.92 -3.87
N THR A 47 7.53 -2.95 -5.19
CA THR A 47 7.27 -4.18 -5.97
C THR A 47 8.33 -5.27 -5.78
N PRO A 48 9.64 -5.02 -5.84
CA PRO A 48 10.65 -6.06 -5.65
C PRO A 48 10.60 -6.70 -4.25
N PHE A 49 10.36 -5.91 -3.22
CA PHE A 49 10.26 -6.41 -1.84
C PHE A 49 8.98 -7.21 -1.62
N ALA A 50 7.86 -6.78 -2.18
CA ALA A 50 6.63 -7.55 -2.19
C ALA A 50 6.81 -8.89 -2.94
N LYS A 51 7.55 -8.89 -4.06
CA LYS A 51 7.84 -10.10 -4.83
C LYS A 51 8.65 -11.13 -4.04
N ILE A 52 9.61 -10.69 -3.22
CA ILE A 52 10.35 -11.60 -2.33
C ILE A 52 9.38 -12.29 -1.37
N MET A 53 8.48 -11.55 -0.72
CA MET A 53 7.50 -12.10 0.22
C MET A 53 6.47 -13.00 -0.49
N ASP A 54 5.96 -12.60 -1.65
CA ASP A 54 5.03 -13.39 -2.46
C ASP A 54 5.64 -14.76 -2.84
N THR A 55 6.91 -14.76 -3.24
CA THR A 55 7.65 -15.98 -3.58
C THR A 55 7.90 -16.83 -2.34
N ALA A 56 8.28 -16.21 -1.22
CA ALA A 56 8.53 -16.91 0.04
C ALA A 56 7.29 -17.66 0.55
N ILE A 57 6.13 -17.00 0.59
CA ILE A 57 4.87 -17.65 1.05
C ILE A 57 4.40 -18.74 0.09
N ARG A 58 4.73 -18.65 -1.18
CA ARG A 58 4.42 -19.71 -2.16
C ARG A 58 5.18 -20.99 -1.86
N ALA A 59 6.41 -20.89 -1.34
CA ALA A 59 7.24 -22.05 -0.95
C ALA A 59 6.81 -22.67 0.38
N ILE A 60 6.09 -21.94 1.24
CA ILE A 60 5.68 -22.40 2.57
C ILE A 60 4.43 -23.28 2.48
N GLN A 61 4.54 -24.50 3.01
CA GLN A 61 3.39 -25.40 3.20
C GLN A 61 2.92 -25.37 4.65
N ARG A 62 1.65 -25.05 4.83
CA ARG A 62 0.96 -24.98 6.13
C ARG A 62 0.33 -26.34 6.43
N GLY A 63 0.95 -27.10 7.34
CA GLY A 63 0.46 -28.43 7.72
C GLY A 63 0.32 -29.43 6.57
N GLY A 64 1.10 -29.25 5.48
CA GLY A 64 1.09 -30.12 4.30
C GLY A 64 -0.08 -29.95 3.33
N LYS A 65 -1.09 -29.15 3.68
CA LYS A 65 -2.33 -29.02 2.89
C LYS A 65 -2.61 -27.63 2.30
N LYS A 66 -2.07 -26.56 2.89
CA LYS A 66 -2.31 -25.17 2.46
C LYS A 66 -1.00 -24.42 2.26
N LYS A 67 -0.97 -23.50 1.29
CA LYS A 67 0.15 -22.58 1.08
C LYS A 67 0.14 -21.47 2.14
N GLY A 68 1.24 -20.75 2.30
CA GLY A 68 1.31 -19.53 3.05
C GLY A 68 0.31 -18.49 2.55
N ALA A 69 -0.10 -17.56 3.42
CA ALA A 69 -1.13 -16.59 3.09
C ALA A 69 -0.76 -15.21 3.63
N LEU A 70 -0.80 -14.20 2.75
CA LEU A 70 -0.39 -12.82 2.99
C LEU A 70 -1.30 -11.87 2.21
N CYS A 71 -1.63 -10.72 2.80
CA CYS A 71 -2.25 -9.60 2.12
C CYS A 71 -1.36 -8.37 2.21
N PHE A 72 -1.05 -7.74 1.08
CA PHE A 72 -0.37 -6.45 1.02
C PHE A 72 -1.39 -5.31 1.08
N TYR A 73 -1.08 -4.31 1.90
CA TYR A 73 -1.85 -3.09 2.02
C TYR A 73 -1.05 -1.90 1.53
N MET A 74 -1.67 -1.05 0.71
CA MET A 74 -1.08 0.22 0.27
C MET A 74 -2.14 1.33 0.30
N GLU A 75 -1.75 2.49 0.84
CA GLU A 75 -2.57 3.69 0.75
C GLU A 75 -2.53 4.26 -0.66
N ASN A 76 -3.66 4.71 -1.15
CA ASN A 76 -3.82 5.13 -2.54
C ASN A 76 -3.18 6.48 -2.90
N TRP A 77 -2.61 7.18 -1.93
CA TRP A 77 -1.76 8.36 -2.16
C TRP A 77 -0.29 8.02 -2.42
N HIS A 78 0.11 6.75 -2.28
CA HIS A 78 1.46 6.31 -2.58
C HIS A 78 1.77 6.44 -4.09
N TYR A 79 2.98 6.92 -4.42
CA TYR A 79 3.41 7.13 -5.80
C TYR A 79 3.23 5.89 -6.69
N ASP A 80 3.54 4.69 -6.19
CA ASP A 80 3.44 3.43 -6.93
C ASP A 80 2.06 2.77 -6.83
N PHE A 81 1.04 3.47 -6.35
CA PHE A 81 -0.30 2.88 -6.22
C PHE A 81 -0.90 2.41 -7.55
N PRO A 82 -0.73 3.08 -8.71
CA PRO A 82 -1.18 2.55 -9.99
C PRO A 82 -0.55 1.18 -10.33
N ASP A 83 0.74 0.99 -10.05
CA ASP A 83 1.40 -0.30 -10.26
C ASP A 83 0.85 -1.35 -9.28
N PHE A 84 0.57 -0.97 -8.03
CA PHE A 84 -0.06 -1.84 -7.03
C PHE A 84 -1.43 -2.36 -7.47
N ILE A 85 -2.25 -1.55 -8.14
CA ILE A 85 -3.54 -1.98 -8.71
C ILE A 85 -3.33 -3.17 -9.66
N ASP A 86 -2.25 -3.15 -10.42
CA ASP A 86 -1.93 -4.16 -11.43
C ASP A 86 -1.21 -5.40 -10.89
N TRP A 87 -0.83 -5.42 -9.59
CA TRP A 87 -0.10 -6.57 -9.02
C TRP A 87 -0.82 -7.91 -9.17
N LYS A 88 -2.14 -7.92 -9.24
CA LYS A 88 -2.95 -9.14 -9.42
C LYS A 88 -3.40 -9.37 -10.87
N HIS A 89 -2.99 -8.52 -11.80
CA HIS A 89 -3.37 -8.67 -13.20
C HIS A 89 -2.90 -10.01 -13.78
N ASN A 90 -3.73 -10.64 -14.61
CA ASN A 90 -3.48 -11.99 -15.13
C ASN A 90 -2.39 -12.05 -16.21
N ALA A 91 -2.15 -10.94 -16.89
CA ALA A 91 -1.15 -10.83 -17.96
C ALA A 91 0.00 -9.90 -17.56
N GLY A 92 1.06 -9.86 -18.37
CA GLY A 92 2.23 -9.01 -18.21
C GLY A 92 3.42 -9.76 -17.59
N ASP A 93 4.46 -8.98 -17.26
CA ASP A 93 5.69 -9.50 -16.67
C ASP A 93 5.43 -10.11 -15.29
N ASP A 94 5.74 -11.38 -15.12
CA ASP A 94 5.51 -12.13 -13.88
C ASP A 94 6.33 -11.57 -12.69
N TYR A 95 7.44 -10.90 -12.95
CA TYR A 95 8.22 -10.20 -11.93
C TYR A 95 7.43 -9.08 -11.27
N LEU A 96 6.54 -8.42 -12.02
CA LEU A 96 5.69 -7.33 -11.54
C LEU A 96 4.34 -7.81 -10.97
N ARG A 97 4.11 -9.13 -10.88
CA ARG A 97 2.83 -9.71 -10.46
C ARG A 97 2.96 -10.49 -9.16
N MET A 98 1.99 -10.34 -8.28
CA MET A 98 1.86 -11.11 -7.04
C MET A 98 0.90 -12.27 -7.27
N ARG A 99 1.45 -13.47 -7.45
CA ARG A 99 0.65 -14.65 -7.82
C ARG A 99 0.03 -15.36 -6.63
N THR A 100 0.58 -15.18 -5.43
CA THR A 100 0.15 -15.87 -4.21
C THR A 100 -0.50 -14.92 -3.22
N ALA A 101 0.14 -13.79 -2.93
CA ALA A 101 -0.35 -12.81 -1.98
C ALA A 101 -1.60 -12.08 -2.49
N ASN A 102 -2.50 -11.74 -1.58
CA ASN A 102 -3.62 -10.85 -1.82
C ASN A 102 -3.18 -9.38 -1.77
N THR A 103 -4.03 -8.47 -2.24
CA THR A 103 -3.81 -7.04 -2.16
C THR A 103 -5.05 -6.33 -1.66
N ALA A 104 -4.87 -5.27 -0.87
CA ALA A 104 -5.94 -4.43 -0.35
C ALA A 104 -5.54 -2.95 -0.45
N ALA A 105 -6.37 -2.15 -1.08
CA ALA A 105 -6.23 -0.71 -1.12
C ALA A 105 -6.71 -0.11 0.21
N TYR A 106 -5.88 0.71 0.85
CA TYR A 106 -6.20 1.41 2.09
C TYR A 106 -6.57 2.86 1.76
N ILE A 107 -7.86 3.16 1.82
CA ILE A 107 -8.48 4.34 1.20
C ILE A 107 -8.92 5.33 2.27
N SER A 108 -8.60 6.62 2.06
CA SER A 108 -9.08 7.73 2.89
C SER A 108 -10.43 8.27 2.41
N ASP A 109 -11.17 8.89 3.34
CA ASP A 109 -12.40 9.63 3.03
C ASP A 109 -12.14 10.80 2.08
N GLU A 110 -10.96 11.44 2.18
CA GLU A 110 -10.55 12.52 1.29
C GLU A 110 -10.52 12.08 -0.18
N PHE A 111 -10.00 10.87 -0.44
CA PHE A 111 -10.03 10.31 -1.80
C PHE A 111 -11.46 10.13 -2.31
N MET A 112 -12.33 9.57 -1.51
CA MET A 112 -13.73 9.33 -1.92
C MET A 112 -14.49 10.63 -2.16
N LYS A 113 -14.21 11.68 -1.35
CA LYS A 113 -14.77 13.02 -1.57
C LYS A 113 -14.32 13.60 -2.91
N ARG A 114 -13.03 13.49 -3.23
CA ARG A 114 -12.47 13.97 -4.50
C ARG A 114 -12.97 13.18 -5.68
N ALA A 115 -13.05 11.86 -5.58
CA ALA A 115 -13.60 11.00 -6.62
C ALA A 115 -15.06 11.33 -6.93
N LYS A 116 -15.88 11.58 -5.90
CA LYS A 116 -17.28 12.01 -6.07
C LYS A 116 -17.43 13.36 -6.76
N LYS A 117 -16.47 14.27 -6.58
CA LYS A 117 -16.48 15.63 -7.18
C LYS A 117 -15.74 15.72 -8.51
N GLY A 118 -15.05 14.67 -8.95
CA GLY A 118 -14.19 14.70 -10.13
C GLY A 118 -12.93 15.57 -9.95
N GLU A 119 -12.45 15.70 -8.71
CA GLU A 119 -11.23 16.45 -8.38
C GLU A 119 -9.96 15.62 -8.64
N ILE A 120 -8.81 16.29 -8.68
CA ILE A 120 -7.51 15.65 -8.90
C ILE A 120 -7.03 14.97 -7.61
N TRP A 121 -6.50 13.77 -7.77
CA TRP A 121 -5.79 13.02 -6.75
C TRP A 121 -4.30 13.04 -6.99
N TYR A 122 -3.53 13.35 -5.96
CA TYR A 122 -2.07 13.43 -5.98
C TYR A 122 -1.48 12.21 -5.29
N MET A 123 -0.40 11.71 -5.83
CA MET A 123 0.36 10.58 -5.30
C MET A 123 1.79 11.02 -5.03
N PHE A 124 2.31 10.66 -3.87
CA PHE A 124 3.57 11.15 -3.33
C PHE A 124 4.54 10.03 -2.99
N ASP A 125 5.83 10.36 -2.96
CA ASP A 125 6.84 9.52 -2.32
C ASP A 125 6.68 9.60 -0.79
N PRO A 126 6.50 8.48 -0.07
CA PRO A 126 6.42 8.48 1.39
C PRO A 126 7.64 9.12 2.08
N LYS A 127 8.79 9.14 1.42
CA LYS A 127 9.98 9.84 1.93
C LYS A 127 9.79 11.35 2.01
N GLU A 128 9.05 11.93 1.08
CA GLU A 128 8.78 13.37 1.05
C GLU A 128 7.51 13.75 1.86
N THR A 129 6.69 12.76 2.20
CA THR A 129 5.46 12.92 2.99
C THR A 129 5.41 11.96 4.18
N PRO A 130 6.42 11.98 5.09
CA PRO A 130 6.62 10.94 6.09
C PRO A 130 5.53 10.86 7.15
N ASP A 131 4.83 11.95 7.42
CA ASP A 131 3.75 12.04 8.40
C ASP A 131 2.37 11.62 7.86
N LEU A 132 2.19 11.62 6.53
CA LEU A 132 0.88 11.40 5.92
C LEU A 132 0.30 10.01 6.24
N VAL A 133 1.16 9.01 6.38
CA VAL A 133 0.75 7.66 6.75
C VAL A 133 0.18 7.57 8.17
N GLU A 134 0.63 8.45 9.07
CA GLU A 134 0.18 8.47 10.48
C GLU A 134 -1.14 9.24 10.67
N LEU A 135 -1.60 9.98 9.66
CA LEU A 135 -2.76 10.85 9.74
C LEU A 135 -4.00 10.20 9.15
N TYR A 136 -5.18 10.54 9.70
CA TYR A 136 -6.50 10.15 9.20
C TYR A 136 -7.53 11.25 9.45
N GLY A 137 -8.70 11.16 8.82
CA GLY A 137 -9.79 12.13 8.97
C GLY A 137 -9.40 13.55 8.55
N ALA A 138 -9.83 14.54 9.34
CA ALA A 138 -9.59 15.94 9.04
C ALA A 138 -8.10 16.31 9.06
N ALA A 139 -7.29 15.69 9.92
CA ALA A 139 -5.85 15.92 9.99
C ALA A 139 -5.17 15.44 8.70
N PHE A 140 -5.56 14.28 8.16
CA PHE A 140 -5.08 13.80 6.87
C PHE A 140 -5.46 14.78 5.75
N SER A 141 -6.74 15.17 5.65
CA SER A 141 -7.22 16.06 4.58
C SER A 141 -6.47 17.41 4.58
N LYS A 142 -6.24 17.98 5.76
CA LYS A 142 -5.47 19.23 5.92
C LYS A 142 -4.03 19.05 5.43
N ARG A 143 -3.33 18.04 5.95
CA ARG A 143 -1.93 17.80 5.61
C ARG A 143 -1.75 17.41 4.14
N TYR A 144 -2.67 16.64 3.60
CA TYR A 144 -2.68 16.27 2.19
C TYR A 144 -2.81 17.51 1.28
N ALA A 145 -3.65 18.50 1.65
CA ALA A 145 -3.76 19.75 0.92
C ALA A 145 -2.46 20.58 0.97
N GLU A 146 -1.78 20.62 2.13
CA GLU A 146 -0.48 21.28 2.27
C GLU A 146 0.57 20.65 1.33
N TYR A 147 0.61 19.31 1.24
CA TYR A 147 1.52 18.62 0.31
C TYR A 147 1.18 18.89 -1.17
N ILE A 148 -0.09 19.02 -1.51
CA ILE A 148 -0.50 19.44 -2.86
C ILE A 148 0.09 20.83 -3.18
N GLU A 149 -0.05 21.78 -2.27
CA GLU A 149 0.50 23.14 -2.45
C GLU A 149 2.03 23.11 -2.60
N MET A 150 2.73 22.33 -1.79
CA MET A 150 4.19 22.14 -1.89
C MET A 150 4.59 21.56 -3.24
N ALA A 151 3.87 20.55 -3.73
CA ALA A 151 4.12 19.95 -5.04
C ALA A 151 3.92 20.93 -6.19
N GLU A 152 2.82 21.69 -6.19
CA GLU A 152 2.54 22.69 -7.21
C GLU A 152 3.50 23.89 -7.19
N ARG A 153 4.08 24.22 -6.02
CA ARG A 153 5.16 25.22 -5.92
C ARG A 153 6.54 24.70 -6.31
N GLY A 154 6.65 23.41 -6.68
CA GLY A 154 7.93 22.80 -7.07
C GLY A 154 8.87 22.47 -5.91
N GLU A 155 8.37 22.40 -4.68
CA GLU A 155 9.13 22.06 -3.47
C GLU A 155 9.34 20.55 -3.31
N MET A 156 8.57 19.73 -4.04
CA MET A 156 8.62 18.26 -4.02
C MET A 156 9.20 17.74 -5.33
N LYS A 157 9.96 16.64 -5.24
CA LYS A 157 10.71 16.09 -6.39
C LYS A 157 9.99 14.93 -7.07
N LEU A 158 9.26 14.11 -6.29
CA LEU A 158 8.67 12.90 -6.80
C LEU A 158 7.19 12.80 -6.42
N TRP A 159 6.36 13.20 -7.34
CA TRP A 159 4.91 13.13 -7.23
C TRP A 159 4.26 12.99 -8.59
N LYS A 160 3.03 12.55 -8.63
CA LYS A 160 2.19 12.50 -9.84
C LYS A 160 0.73 12.71 -9.48
N LYS A 161 -0.09 13.01 -10.47
CA LYS A 161 -1.51 13.28 -10.27
C LYS A 161 -2.37 12.67 -11.37
N MET A 162 -3.62 12.39 -11.04
CA MET A 162 -4.64 11.96 -11.98
C MET A 162 -6.03 12.30 -11.42
N PRO A 163 -7.10 12.30 -12.26
CA PRO A 163 -8.46 12.43 -11.75
C PRO A 163 -8.79 11.30 -10.76
N ALA A 164 -9.36 11.65 -9.60
CA ALA A 164 -9.67 10.69 -8.54
C ALA A 164 -10.73 9.67 -8.96
N ASP A 165 -11.72 10.09 -9.75
CA ASP A 165 -12.73 9.20 -10.32
C ASP A 165 -12.14 8.21 -11.33
N GLN A 166 -11.12 8.62 -12.09
CA GLN A 166 -10.39 7.72 -12.98
C GLN A 166 -9.62 6.66 -12.18
N MET A 167 -8.93 7.04 -11.08
CA MET A 167 -8.27 6.08 -10.21
C MET A 167 -9.28 5.10 -9.59
N LEU A 168 -10.41 5.60 -9.11
CA LEU A 168 -11.47 4.75 -8.58
C LEU A 168 -11.98 3.75 -9.64
N ARG A 169 -12.15 4.21 -10.88
CA ARG A 169 -12.52 3.33 -12.00
C ARG A 169 -11.46 2.24 -12.25
N GLN A 170 -10.17 2.60 -12.23
CA GLN A 170 -9.08 1.61 -12.39
C GLN A 170 -9.13 0.55 -11.29
N ILE A 171 -9.31 0.96 -10.02
CA ILE A 171 -9.48 0.03 -8.89
C ILE A 171 -10.66 -0.91 -9.12
N LEU A 172 -11.82 -0.38 -9.51
CA LEU A 172 -13.04 -1.19 -9.72
C LEU A 172 -12.91 -2.15 -10.90
N VAL A 173 -12.24 -1.74 -11.98
CA VAL A 173 -11.95 -2.61 -13.13
C VAL A 173 -11.02 -3.75 -12.72
N ALA A 174 -9.95 -3.47 -11.98
CA ALA A 174 -9.05 -4.48 -11.45
C ALA A 174 -9.78 -5.45 -10.51
N LEU A 175 -10.59 -4.92 -9.60
CA LEU A 175 -11.42 -5.70 -8.67
C LEU A 175 -12.37 -6.64 -9.41
N GLN A 176 -13.03 -6.16 -10.45
CA GLN A 176 -13.93 -6.98 -11.28
C GLN A 176 -13.16 -8.09 -12.01
N GLY A 177 -11.97 -7.78 -12.54
CA GLY A 177 -11.18 -8.72 -13.35
C GLY A 177 -10.40 -9.75 -12.53
N THR A 178 -9.99 -9.40 -11.31
CA THR A 178 -9.06 -10.20 -10.49
C THR A 178 -9.50 -10.44 -9.06
N SER A 179 -10.64 -9.90 -8.63
CA SER A 179 -11.11 -9.83 -7.24
C SER A 179 -10.14 -9.07 -6.30
N HIS A 180 -9.25 -8.24 -6.85
CA HIS A 180 -8.25 -7.45 -6.14
C HIS A 180 -8.00 -6.10 -6.84
N PRO A 181 -7.52 -5.08 -6.08
CA PRO A 181 -7.33 -5.05 -4.62
C PRO A 181 -8.67 -5.01 -3.88
N TRP A 182 -8.70 -5.55 -2.66
CA TRP A 182 -9.84 -5.32 -1.77
C TRP A 182 -9.88 -3.85 -1.35
N LEU A 183 -11.04 -3.34 -0.96
CA LEU A 183 -11.21 -1.97 -0.51
C LEU A 183 -11.34 -1.95 1.02
N THR A 184 -10.46 -1.20 1.67
CA THR A 184 -10.46 -0.99 3.12
C THR A 184 -10.41 0.50 3.44
N TRP A 185 -10.99 0.92 4.56
CA TRP A 185 -11.31 2.31 4.86
C TRP A 185 -10.49 2.82 6.04
N LYS A 186 -9.43 3.57 5.74
CA LYS A 186 -8.47 4.07 6.74
C LYS A 186 -9.15 4.90 7.83
N ASP A 187 -9.95 5.88 7.43
CA ASP A 187 -10.56 6.81 8.38
C ASP A 187 -11.57 6.09 9.29
N SER A 188 -12.43 5.25 8.73
CA SER A 188 -13.41 4.48 9.50
C SER A 188 -12.77 3.54 10.50
N MET A 189 -11.69 2.84 10.12
CA MET A 189 -10.95 1.97 11.02
C MET A 189 -10.35 2.76 12.18
N ASN A 190 -9.65 3.86 11.89
CA ASN A 190 -8.96 4.64 12.91
C ASN A 190 -9.91 5.44 13.81
N LEU A 191 -10.99 6.00 13.26
CA LEU A 191 -11.99 6.73 14.06
C LEU A 191 -12.77 5.83 15.04
N ARG A 192 -12.89 4.55 14.74
CA ARG A 192 -13.59 3.58 15.58
C ARG A 192 -12.67 2.69 16.42
N ALA A 193 -11.36 2.85 16.29
CA ALA A 193 -10.38 2.11 17.07
C ALA A 193 -10.54 2.40 18.57
N LEU A 194 -10.58 1.33 19.37
CA LEU A 194 -10.65 1.45 20.83
C LEU A 194 -9.30 1.76 21.48
N ASN A 195 -8.21 1.55 20.75
CA ASN A 195 -6.83 1.72 21.22
C ASN A 195 -6.07 2.80 20.44
N ASN A 196 -6.75 3.84 19.98
CA ASN A 196 -6.19 4.93 19.19
C ASN A 196 -5.10 5.75 19.92
N ASN A 197 -4.97 5.56 21.24
CA ASN A 197 -3.88 6.11 22.04
C ASN A 197 -2.52 5.43 21.81
N THR A 198 -2.49 4.29 21.14
CA THR A 198 -1.26 3.54 20.86
C THR A 198 -0.66 3.84 19.49
N GLY A 199 -1.42 4.42 18.56
CA GLY A 199 -0.98 4.78 17.22
C GLY A 199 -2.08 4.66 16.18
N THR A 200 -1.69 4.85 14.93
CA THR A 200 -2.56 4.74 13.76
C THR A 200 -2.56 3.30 13.23
N ILE A 201 -3.74 2.79 12.89
CA ILE A 201 -3.90 1.50 12.20
C ILE A 201 -3.51 1.70 10.73
N HIS A 202 -2.51 0.95 10.26
CA HIS A 202 -1.96 1.04 8.90
C HIS A 202 -2.41 -0.07 7.97
N MET A 203 -3.01 -1.12 8.50
CA MET A 203 -3.44 -2.31 7.77
C MET A 203 -4.37 -3.15 8.64
N SER A 204 -4.99 -4.14 8.03
CA SER A 204 -5.67 -5.23 8.70
C SER A 204 -4.84 -6.52 8.62
N ASN A 205 -5.42 -7.64 8.99
CA ASN A 205 -4.83 -8.98 8.83
C ASN A 205 -4.97 -9.51 7.38
N LEU A 206 -4.91 -10.84 7.21
CA LEU A 206 -5.00 -11.48 5.89
C LEU A 206 -6.29 -11.19 5.13
N CYS A 207 -7.45 -11.21 5.81
CA CYS A 207 -8.76 -11.17 5.16
C CYS A 207 -9.54 -9.87 5.44
N THR A 208 -8.90 -8.86 6.00
CA THR A 208 -9.44 -7.51 6.31
C THR A 208 -10.49 -7.45 7.42
N GLU A 209 -10.67 -8.52 8.19
CA GLU A 209 -11.69 -8.60 9.25
C GLU A 209 -11.25 -8.08 10.62
N ILE A 210 -9.96 -7.79 10.81
CA ILE A 210 -9.41 -7.26 12.07
C ILE A 210 -8.83 -5.86 11.83
N ALA A 211 -9.31 -4.90 12.60
CA ALA A 211 -8.85 -3.51 12.58
C ALA A 211 -8.53 -2.99 13.98
#